data_3e2efda3c6620ac31f1349b3830624ab
#
_entry.id   3e2efda3c6620ac31f1349b3830624ab
#
_cell.length_a   1.000
_cell.length_b   1.000
_cell.length_c   1.000
_cell.angle_alpha   90.00
_cell.angle_beta   90.00
_cell.angle_gamma   90.00
#
_symmetry.space_group_name_H-M   'P 1'
#
loop_
_entity.id
_entity.type
_entity.pdbx_description
1 polymer ?
#
loop_
_entity_poly.entity_id
_entity_poly.type
_entity_poly.pdbx_seq_one_letter_code
_entity_poly.pdbx_strand_id
1 'polypeptide(L)'
;MSGVSGILLVGGASERFGSPKALAPFRGDSLAERAWRLLHEVCDEVLAVGKQGDALELPFPVLDDGSEERASVYGVIAGLRAAANDVSIVLPVDCPVVTAEALKALADAVAVPQTGPLPGAYSKGMLPDFEARVARGELSLRGVNPTVLEVDEGLLLNVNTRTELMTAAVVDWAREREDVRALLVVGSQARANVPADRWSDLDVILIVDDPEPYAEDPSWIREFGQPVLTFLEDTPVGQRERRVLYESGEDVDFPLFSVTALELLEQSENAAHLLARGYRVLIDRIALAERLARVAAASEQPPPPTQRDFTQLASDFWYHALWSAKKLRRGEVFTAKGCLDGYMKTRLVTLLEWHARAIDPSVDTWHDGRFLERWADPGALAALEKAFAHYDVRDVARGLWETIDLWQGLEEETASRLGFELALDHPDLRRRVAEIVPDPRHASTVWQ
;
A
#
# COMPACT_ATOMS: atom_id res chain seq x y z
N MET A 1 -24.06 -32.58 22.49
CA MET A 1 -23.98 -31.41 21.57
C MET A 1 -24.32 -31.98 20.20
N SER A 2 -25.19 -31.35 19.43
CA SER A 2 -25.39 -31.70 18.04
C SER A 2 -24.11 -31.47 17.28
N GLY A 3 -23.69 -32.41 16.42
CA GLY A 3 -22.48 -32.30 15.63
C GLY A 3 -22.51 -31.11 14.68
N VAL A 4 -21.33 -30.68 14.20
CA VAL A 4 -21.14 -29.59 13.25
C VAL A 4 -20.49 -30.12 11.99
N SER A 5 -21.01 -29.77 10.81
CA SER A 5 -20.37 -30.06 9.52
C SER A 5 -19.53 -28.90 9.04
N GLY A 6 -18.36 -29.17 8.43
CA GLY A 6 -17.53 -28.20 7.73
C GLY A 6 -17.77 -28.25 6.22
N ILE A 7 -18.01 -27.10 5.62
CA ILE A 7 -18.13 -26.96 4.17
C ILE A 7 -17.00 -26.06 3.68
N LEU A 8 -16.01 -26.64 3.01
CA LEU A 8 -14.92 -25.94 2.39
C LEU A 8 -15.25 -25.54 0.95
N LEU A 9 -15.33 -24.24 0.66
CA LEU A 9 -15.53 -23.76 -0.70
C LEU A 9 -14.19 -23.62 -1.41
N VAL A 10 -13.90 -24.52 -2.37
CA VAL A 10 -12.63 -24.56 -3.12
C VAL A 10 -12.73 -23.93 -4.51
N GLY A 11 -13.93 -23.61 -4.99
CA GLY A 11 -14.18 -23.01 -6.30
C GLY A 11 -14.02 -21.50 -6.31
N GLY A 12 -13.62 -20.95 -7.46
CA GLY A 12 -13.54 -19.50 -7.67
C GLY A 12 -12.78 -19.18 -8.96
N ALA A 13 -13.13 -18.08 -9.64
CA ALA A 13 -12.54 -17.73 -10.94
C ALA A 13 -11.01 -17.43 -10.87
N SER A 14 -10.48 -17.07 -9.70
CA SER A 14 -9.04 -16.80 -9.45
C SER A 14 -8.34 -15.90 -10.49
N GLU A 15 -9.10 -15.10 -11.27
CA GLU A 15 -8.59 -14.31 -12.42
C GLU A 15 -7.47 -13.35 -12.03
N ARG A 16 -7.61 -12.71 -10.87
CA ARG A 16 -6.60 -11.74 -10.36
C ARG A 16 -5.39 -12.43 -9.75
N PHE A 17 -5.52 -13.69 -9.36
CA PHE A 17 -4.46 -14.47 -8.72
C PHE A 17 -3.53 -15.13 -9.76
N GLY A 18 -4.02 -15.35 -10.99
CA GLY A 18 -3.26 -15.94 -12.10
C GLY A 18 -3.08 -17.45 -12.03
N SER A 19 -3.59 -18.11 -10.97
CA SER A 19 -3.60 -19.57 -10.78
C SER A 19 -4.74 -19.95 -9.84
N PRO A 20 -5.17 -21.24 -9.77
CA PRO A 20 -6.21 -21.65 -8.83
C PRO A 20 -5.78 -21.34 -7.38
N LYS A 21 -6.53 -20.46 -6.69
CA LYS A 21 -6.23 -20.05 -5.30
C LYS A 21 -6.13 -21.24 -4.35
N ALA A 22 -7.00 -22.23 -4.53
CA ALA A 22 -7.01 -23.42 -3.68
C ALA A 22 -5.63 -24.12 -3.59
N LEU A 23 -4.86 -24.07 -4.67
CA LEU A 23 -3.52 -24.67 -4.78
C LEU A 23 -2.38 -23.72 -4.42
N ALA A 24 -2.68 -22.46 -4.09
CA ALA A 24 -1.66 -21.47 -3.75
C ALA A 24 -0.91 -21.88 -2.48
N PRO A 25 0.45 -21.86 -2.49
CA PRO A 25 1.24 -22.21 -1.32
C PRO A 25 1.09 -21.18 -0.22
N PHE A 26 0.91 -21.63 1.01
CA PHE A 26 0.78 -20.82 2.20
C PHE A 26 1.46 -21.52 3.39
N ARG A 27 2.65 -21.04 3.78
CA ARG A 27 3.42 -21.53 4.94
C ARG A 27 3.54 -23.07 5.02
N GLY A 28 3.88 -23.68 3.89
CA GLY A 28 4.15 -25.13 3.80
C GLY A 28 2.98 -25.99 3.33
N ASP A 29 1.76 -25.48 3.31
CA ASP A 29 0.58 -26.15 2.76
C ASP A 29 0.02 -25.40 1.55
N SER A 30 -0.99 -25.94 0.87
CA SER A 30 -1.87 -25.14 0.03
C SER A 30 -2.98 -24.48 0.86
N LEU A 31 -3.58 -23.42 0.34
CA LEU A 31 -4.74 -22.78 1.00
C LEU A 31 -5.87 -23.78 1.29
N ALA A 32 -6.13 -24.70 0.35
CA ALA A 32 -7.17 -25.71 0.51
C ALA A 32 -6.81 -26.73 1.59
N GLU A 33 -5.57 -27.23 1.64
CA GLU A 33 -5.13 -28.20 2.67
C GLU A 33 -5.15 -27.60 4.07
N ARG A 34 -4.74 -26.33 4.19
CA ARG A 34 -4.80 -25.59 5.46
C ARG A 34 -6.25 -25.46 5.94
N ALA A 35 -7.15 -24.97 5.09
CA ALA A 35 -8.56 -24.80 5.44
C ALA A 35 -9.27 -26.14 5.72
N TRP A 36 -8.91 -27.19 4.98
CA TRP A 36 -9.39 -28.54 5.22
C TRP A 36 -8.99 -29.05 6.60
N ARG A 37 -7.73 -28.92 6.96
CA ARG A 37 -7.22 -29.32 8.27
C ARG A 37 -7.87 -28.52 9.41
N LEU A 38 -8.01 -27.19 9.24
CA LEU A 38 -8.66 -26.34 10.23
C LEU A 38 -10.13 -26.75 10.47
N LEU A 39 -10.87 -27.07 9.42
CA LEU A 39 -12.25 -27.56 9.58
C LEU A 39 -12.30 -28.90 10.32
N HIS A 40 -11.33 -29.81 10.11
CA HIS A 40 -11.26 -31.08 10.85
C HIS A 40 -10.97 -30.90 12.36
N GLU A 41 -10.39 -29.76 12.79
CA GLU A 41 -10.20 -29.44 14.20
C GLU A 41 -11.46 -29.03 14.91
N VAL A 42 -12.49 -28.58 14.16
CA VAL A 42 -13.70 -27.96 14.72
C VAL A 42 -15.00 -28.67 14.34
N CYS A 43 -14.97 -29.53 13.33
CA CYS A 43 -16.15 -30.18 12.77
C CYS A 43 -16.06 -31.70 12.85
N ASP A 44 -17.22 -32.38 13.02
CA ASP A 44 -17.31 -33.84 13.04
C ASP A 44 -17.26 -34.45 11.63
N GLU A 45 -17.56 -33.65 10.62
CA GLU A 45 -17.58 -33.99 9.20
C GLU A 45 -17.07 -32.80 8.39
N VAL A 46 -16.31 -33.05 7.33
CA VAL A 46 -15.86 -32.00 6.41
C VAL A 46 -16.14 -32.39 4.96
N LEU A 47 -16.74 -31.48 4.21
CA LEU A 47 -17.06 -31.61 2.80
C LEU A 47 -16.35 -30.48 2.02
N ALA A 48 -15.62 -30.81 0.98
CA ALA A 48 -15.14 -29.82 0.03
C ALA A 48 -16.12 -29.68 -1.13
N VAL A 49 -16.46 -28.46 -1.51
CA VAL A 49 -17.41 -28.15 -2.57
C VAL A 49 -16.79 -27.19 -3.57
N GLY A 50 -16.91 -27.51 -4.84
CA GLY A 50 -16.37 -26.69 -5.93
C GLY A 50 -17.02 -27.07 -7.25
N LYS A 51 -16.35 -26.74 -8.35
CA LYS A 51 -16.80 -27.10 -9.68
C LYS A 51 -15.96 -28.27 -10.20
N GLN A 52 -16.62 -29.32 -10.65
CA GLN A 52 -15.95 -30.47 -11.26
C GLN A 52 -15.09 -30.06 -12.46
N GLY A 53 -15.53 -29.05 -13.22
CA GLY A 53 -14.80 -28.52 -14.36
C GLY A 53 -13.50 -27.77 -14.03
N ASP A 54 -13.25 -27.41 -12.77
CA ASP A 54 -12.01 -26.74 -12.36
C ASP A 54 -10.84 -27.71 -12.23
N ALA A 55 -11.07 -29.03 -12.23
CA ALA A 55 -10.07 -30.11 -12.21
C ALA A 55 -8.94 -29.90 -11.19
N LEU A 56 -9.30 -29.46 -9.96
CA LEU A 56 -8.33 -29.19 -8.89
C LEU A 56 -7.74 -30.52 -8.37
N GLU A 57 -6.43 -30.66 -8.41
CA GLU A 57 -5.71 -31.80 -7.82
C GLU A 57 -5.56 -31.58 -6.30
N LEU A 58 -6.57 -31.96 -5.53
CA LEU A 58 -6.59 -31.86 -4.06
C LEU A 58 -6.51 -33.26 -3.43
N PRO A 59 -5.92 -33.41 -2.22
CA PRO A 59 -5.77 -34.70 -1.54
C PRO A 59 -7.08 -35.22 -0.91
N PHE A 60 -8.20 -34.58 -1.19
CA PHE A 60 -9.55 -34.93 -0.72
C PHE A 60 -10.58 -34.76 -1.83
N PRO A 61 -11.71 -35.48 -1.76
CA PRO A 61 -12.76 -35.40 -2.77
C PRO A 61 -13.46 -34.05 -2.75
N VAL A 62 -13.83 -33.56 -3.93
CA VAL A 62 -14.59 -32.31 -4.12
C VAL A 62 -15.96 -32.66 -4.67
N LEU A 63 -17.01 -32.26 -3.94
CA LEU A 63 -18.40 -32.34 -4.37
C LEU A 63 -18.67 -31.24 -5.41
N ASP A 64 -19.32 -31.60 -6.51
CA ASP A 64 -19.76 -30.61 -7.51
C ASP A 64 -20.90 -29.76 -6.95
N ASP A 65 -20.86 -28.44 -7.18
CA ASP A 65 -21.89 -27.52 -6.71
C ASP A 65 -23.18 -27.57 -7.55
N GLY A 66 -23.18 -28.32 -8.65
CA GLY A 66 -24.33 -28.56 -9.51
C GLY A 66 -24.75 -27.38 -10.40
N SER A 67 -23.92 -26.36 -10.56
CA SER A 67 -24.20 -25.16 -11.36
C SER A 67 -23.06 -24.85 -12.34
N GLU A 68 -23.38 -24.37 -13.53
CA GLU A 68 -22.39 -23.78 -14.44
C GLU A 68 -22.00 -22.35 -14.04
N GLU A 69 -22.88 -21.68 -13.33
CA GLU A 69 -22.68 -20.29 -12.89
C GLU A 69 -21.76 -20.20 -11.67
N ARG A 70 -20.86 -19.21 -11.68
CA ARG A 70 -19.84 -19.04 -10.63
C ARG A 70 -20.33 -18.10 -9.53
N ALA A 71 -20.95 -18.67 -8.50
CA ALA A 71 -21.34 -17.95 -7.28
C ALA A 71 -21.23 -18.84 -6.05
N SER A 72 -20.78 -18.30 -4.92
CA SER A 72 -20.58 -19.05 -3.67
C SER A 72 -21.90 -19.68 -3.14
N VAL A 73 -23.05 -19.11 -3.48
CA VAL A 73 -24.36 -19.62 -3.04
C VAL A 73 -24.63 -21.05 -3.51
N TYR A 74 -24.18 -21.44 -4.69
CA TYR A 74 -24.34 -22.81 -5.19
C TYR A 74 -23.54 -23.81 -4.36
N GLY A 75 -22.29 -23.46 -4.02
CA GLY A 75 -21.48 -24.26 -3.13
C GLY A 75 -22.06 -24.40 -1.73
N VAL A 76 -22.64 -23.31 -1.19
CA VAL A 76 -23.33 -23.34 0.10
C VAL A 76 -24.55 -24.26 0.05
N ILE A 77 -25.40 -24.16 -0.98
CA ILE A 77 -26.56 -25.00 -1.17
C ILE A 77 -26.15 -26.48 -1.28
N ALA A 78 -25.19 -26.80 -2.13
CA ALA A 78 -24.72 -28.16 -2.32
C ALA A 78 -24.14 -28.75 -1.02
N GLY A 79 -23.32 -27.97 -0.32
CA GLY A 79 -22.74 -28.35 0.96
C GLY A 79 -23.81 -28.60 2.04
N LEU A 80 -24.75 -27.69 2.23
CA LEU A 80 -25.83 -27.83 3.22
C LEU A 80 -26.77 -29.02 2.94
N ARG A 81 -27.00 -29.33 1.67
CA ARG A 81 -27.77 -30.54 1.28
C ARG A 81 -27.04 -31.81 1.64
N ALA A 82 -25.71 -31.85 1.41
CA ALA A 82 -24.88 -33.03 1.64
C ALA A 82 -24.48 -33.23 3.11
N ALA A 83 -24.39 -32.17 3.89
CA ALA A 83 -23.99 -32.20 5.30
C ALA A 83 -24.85 -33.13 6.14
N ALA A 84 -24.29 -33.88 7.09
CA ALA A 84 -25.01 -34.75 7.99
C ALA A 84 -25.68 -33.97 9.16
N ASN A 85 -24.96 -32.94 9.65
CA ASN A 85 -25.41 -32.16 10.82
C ASN A 85 -26.32 -30.97 10.43
N ASP A 86 -27.10 -30.46 11.38
CA ASP A 86 -27.98 -29.31 11.16
C ASP A 86 -27.20 -28.01 10.98
N VAL A 87 -26.15 -27.82 11.76
CA VAL A 87 -25.29 -26.62 11.67
C VAL A 87 -24.06 -26.93 10.84
N SER A 88 -23.77 -26.07 9.91
CA SER A 88 -22.56 -26.15 9.06
C SER A 88 -21.77 -24.85 9.11
N ILE A 89 -20.43 -24.97 9.31
CA ILE A 89 -19.46 -23.88 9.07
C ILE A 89 -19.13 -23.88 7.59
N VAL A 90 -19.30 -22.74 6.93
CA VAL A 90 -18.88 -22.53 5.54
C VAL A 90 -17.62 -21.68 5.53
N LEU A 91 -16.52 -22.26 5.09
CA LEU A 91 -15.20 -21.63 5.01
C LEU A 91 -14.73 -21.60 3.54
N PRO A 92 -14.49 -20.41 2.96
CA PRO A 92 -13.84 -20.30 1.67
C PRO A 92 -12.31 -20.42 1.84
N VAL A 93 -11.61 -20.96 0.83
CA VAL A 93 -10.16 -21.13 0.84
C VAL A 93 -9.38 -19.83 0.96
N ASP A 94 -10.00 -18.70 0.64
CA ASP A 94 -9.38 -17.38 0.63
C ASP A 94 -9.40 -16.65 1.99
N CYS A 95 -9.73 -17.36 3.08
CA CYS A 95 -9.65 -16.86 4.46
C CYS A 95 -8.58 -17.64 5.27
N PRO A 96 -7.28 -17.55 4.94
CA PRO A 96 -6.26 -18.45 5.47
C PRO A 96 -5.88 -18.22 6.93
N VAL A 97 -6.22 -17.08 7.52
CA VAL A 97 -5.82 -16.68 8.87
C VAL A 97 -6.93 -16.79 9.92
N VAL A 98 -8.10 -17.27 9.53
CA VAL A 98 -9.18 -17.56 10.48
C VAL A 98 -8.75 -18.67 11.46
N THR A 99 -9.18 -18.57 12.73
CA THR A 99 -8.78 -19.54 13.75
C THR A 99 -9.91 -20.53 14.08
N ALA A 100 -9.54 -21.64 14.71
CA ALA A 100 -10.49 -22.65 15.18
C ALA A 100 -11.48 -22.05 16.20
N GLU A 101 -11.01 -21.16 17.07
CA GLU A 101 -11.84 -20.48 18.08
C GLU A 101 -12.88 -19.59 17.43
N ALA A 102 -12.49 -18.82 16.39
CA ALA A 102 -13.42 -17.96 15.66
C ALA A 102 -14.49 -18.79 14.93
N LEU A 103 -14.10 -19.88 14.29
CA LEU A 103 -15.04 -20.79 13.62
C LEU A 103 -16.00 -21.46 14.59
N LYS A 104 -15.51 -21.90 15.77
CA LYS A 104 -16.37 -22.46 16.85
C LYS A 104 -17.36 -21.42 17.36
N ALA A 105 -16.90 -20.20 17.61
CA ALA A 105 -17.79 -19.12 18.05
C ALA A 105 -18.90 -18.81 17.05
N LEU A 106 -18.58 -18.79 15.74
CA LEU A 106 -19.57 -18.64 14.69
C LEU A 106 -20.55 -19.80 14.65
N ALA A 107 -20.09 -21.06 14.81
CA ALA A 107 -20.94 -22.24 14.83
C ALA A 107 -21.88 -22.26 16.03
N ASP A 108 -21.37 -21.96 17.23
CA ASP A 108 -22.16 -21.94 18.49
C ASP A 108 -23.30 -20.89 18.42
N ALA A 109 -23.04 -19.76 17.79
CA ALA A 109 -24.03 -18.69 17.58
C ALA A 109 -24.87 -18.86 16.31
N VAL A 110 -24.54 -19.80 15.43
CA VAL A 110 -25.06 -19.92 14.05
C VAL A 110 -25.04 -18.54 13.38
N ALA A 111 -23.86 -17.91 13.34
CA ALA A 111 -23.67 -16.51 12.97
C ALA A 111 -22.73 -16.32 11.78
N VAL A 112 -22.75 -15.11 11.21
CA VAL A 112 -21.76 -14.60 10.25
C VAL A 112 -20.99 -13.45 10.90
N PRO A 113 -19.74 -13.16 10.48
CA PRO A 113 -19.03 -12.01 11.01
C PRO A 113 -19.57 -10.69 10.46
N GLN A 114 -19.25 -9.59 11.14
CA GLN A 114 -19.64 -8.22 10.76
C GLN A 114 -19.18 -7.80 9.35
N THR A 115 -18.09 -8.38 8.85
CA THR A 115 -17.52 -8.04 7.55
C THR A 115 -18.26 -8.65 6.37
N GLY A 116 -19.00 -9.74 6.59
CA GLY A 116 -19.72 -10.40 5.48
C GLY A 116 -20.22 -11.80 5.81
N PRO A 117 -20.83 -12.48 4.82
CA PRO A 117 -21.46 -13.77 5.02
C PRO A 117 -20.48 -14.94 5.16
N LEU A 118 -19.19 -14.76 4.82
CA LEU A 118 -18.15 -15.81 4.84
C LEU A 118 -16.85 -15.30 5.47
N PRO A 119 -16.14 -16.15 6.25
CA PRO A 119 -16.60 -17.46 6.75
C PRO A 119 -17.85 -17.30 7.62
N GLY A 120 -18.71 -18.33 7.70
CA GLY A 120 -19.95 -18.19 8.48
C GLY A 120 -20.58 -19.53 8.81
N ALA A 121 -21.50 -19.54 9.80
CA ALA A 121 -22.27 -20.73 10.16
C ALA A 121 -23.73 -20.59 9.74
N TYR A 122 -24.27 -21.69 9.23
CA TYR A 122 -25.62 -21.78 8.68
C TYR A 122 -26.31 -23.05 9.13
N SER A 123 -27.61 -22.96 9.43
CA SER A 123 -28.41 -24.16 9.67
C SER A 123 -29.04 -24.68 8.39
N LYS A 124 -29.36 -25.99 8.35
CA LYS A 124 -30.14 -26.60 7.25
C LYS A 124 -31.50 -25.93 7.06
N GLY A 125 -32.08 -25.39 8.10
CA GLY A 125 -33.32 -24.65 8.04
C GLY A 125 -33.29 -23.43 7.12
N MET A 126 -32.11 -22.89 6.81
CA MET A 126 -31.90 -21.75 5.89
C MET A 126 -31.83 -22.17 4.41
N LEU A 127 -31.76 -23.47 4.11
CA LEU A 127 -31.65 -23.97 2.73
C LEU A 127 -32.79 -23.51 1.82
N PRO A 128 -34.10 -23.53 2.23
CA PRO A 128 -35.20 -23.03 1.40
C PRO A 128 -35.05 -21.55 1.02
N ASP A 129 -34.49 -20.72 1.91
CA ASP A 129 -34.28 -19.31 1.64
C ASP A 129 -33.17 -19.08 0.58
N PHE A 130 -32.09 -19.85 0.64
CA PHE A 130 -31.04 -19.82 -0.40
C PHE A 130 -31.61 -20.25 -1.76
N GLU A 131 -32.38 -21.36 -1.80
CA GLU A 131 -32.97 -21.86 -3.03
C GLU A 131 -33.99 -20.87 -3.63
N ALA A 132 -34.85 -20.27 -2.80
CA ALA A 132 -35.79 -19.25 -3.23
C ALA A 132 -35.11 -17.99 -3.79
N ARG A 133 -33.98 -17.58 -3.21
CA ARG A 133 -33.19 -16.44 -3.72
C ARG A 133 -32.54 -16.76 -5.07
N VAL A 134 -31.90 -17.91 -5.21
CA VAL A 134 -31.34 -18.36 -6.50
C VAL A 134 -32.43 -18.44 -7.58
N ALA A 135 -33.63 -18.95 -7.27
CA ALA A 135 -34.75 -18.99 -8.20
C ALA A 135 -35.21 -17.59 -8.68
N ARG A 136 -34.93 -16.53 -7.90
CA ARG A 136 -35.15 -15.13 -8.29
C ARG A 136 -33.92 -14.44 -8.95
N GLY A 137 -32.82 -15.17 -9.16
CA GLY A 137 -31.57 -14.62 -9.68
C GLY A 137 -30.75 -13.83 -8.64
N GLU A 138 -31.04 -13.97 -7.35
CA GLU A 138 -30.30 -13.32 -6.26
C GLU A 138 -29.19 -14.24 -5.75
N LEU A 139 -27.96 -14.01 -6.21
CA LEU A 139 -26.80 -14.88 -5.92
C LEU A 139 -26.01 -14.46 -4.66
N SER A 140 -26.41 -13.39 -4.01
CA SER A 140 -25.73 -12.90 -2.79
C SER A 140 -26.13 -13.72 -1.56
N LEU A 141 -25.13 -14.10 -0.76
CA LEU A 141 -25.34 -14.72 0.55
C LEU A 141 -25.77 -13.72 1.63
N ARG A 142 -25.61 -12.42 1.39
CA ARG A 142 -25.91 -11.37 2.39
C ARG A 142 -27.39 -11.37 2.77
N GLY A 143 -27.64 -11.29 4.09
CA GLY A 143 -28.98 -11.17 4.63
C GLY A 143 -29.78 -12.48 4.71
N VAL A 144 -29.18 -13.65 4.40
CA VAL A 144 -29.82 -14.95 4.68
C VAL A 144 -29.70 -15.30 6.15
N ASN A 145 -28.52 -15.20 6.72
CA ASN A 145 -28.34 -15.31 8.16
C ASN A 145 -28.34 -13.90 8.78
N PRO A 146 -29.31 -13.55 9.64
CA PRO A 146 -29.41 -12.26 10.28
C PRO A 146 -28.54 -12.13 11.53
N THR A 147 -27.99 -13.24 12.06
CA THR A 147 -27.18 -13.25 13.27
C THR A 147 -25.75 -12.84 12.92
N VAL A 148 -25.29 -11.76 13.52
CA VAL A 148 -23.92 -11.23 13.32
C VAL A 148 -23.14 -11.37 14.62
N LEU A 149 -21.91 -11.86 14.52
CA LEU A 149 -20.94 -11.95 15.62
C LEU A 149 -19.74 -11.07 15.30
N GLU A 150 -19.32 -10.25 16.26
CA GLU A 150 -18.08 -9.48 16.15
C GLU A 150 -16.86 -10.41 16.27
N VAL A 151 -16.03 -10.43 15.24
CA VAL A 151 -14.80 -11.20 15.13
C VAL A 151 -13.67 -10.24 14.82
N ASP A 152 -12.48 -10.48 15.37
CA ASP A 152 -11.28 -9.71 15.04
C ASP A 152 -11.08 -9.66 13.52
N GLU A 153 -11.09 -8.46 12.92
CA GLU A 153 -10.98 -8.26 11.47
C GLU A 153 -9.67 -8.80 10.90
N GLY A 154 -8.60 -8.79 11.70
CA GLY A 154 -7.34 -9.39 11.30
C GLY A 154 -7.42 -10.92 11.10
N LEU A 155 -8.47 -11.61 11.62
CA LEU A 155 -8.77 -13.03 11.35
C LEU A 155 -9.57 -13.25 10.07
N LEU A 156 -10.18 -12.19 9.54
CA LEU A 156 -11.12 -12.23 8.42
C LEU A 156 -10.49 -11.75 7.10
N LEU A 157 -9.15 -11.76 7.02
CA LEU A 157 -8.45 -11.38 5.79
C LEU A 157 -8.85 -12.29 4.64
N ASN A 158 -9.34 -11.67 3.58
CA ASN A 158 -9.70 -12.36 2.34
C ASN A 158 -8.59 -12.14 1.30
N VAL A 159 -8.09 -13.23 0.73
CA VAL A 159 -6.95 -13.23 -0.19
C VAL A 159 -7.43 -13.34 -1.63
N ASN A 160 -7.28 -12.26 -2.42
CA ASN A 160 -7.64 -12.21 -3.84
C ASN A 160 -6.44 -11.93 -4.75
N THR A 161 -5.32 -11.47 -4.16
CA THR A 161 -4.08 -11.15 -4.84
C THR A 161 -2.90 -11.83 -4.16
N ARG A 162 -1.74 -11.85 -4.82
CA ARG A 162 -0.50 -12.38 -4.21
C ARG A 162 -0.03 -11.53 -3.04
N THR A 163 -0.21 -10.20 -3.13
CA THR A 163 0.13 -9.26 -2.05
C THR A 163 -0.75 -9.49 -0.81
N GLU A 164 -2.06 -9.76 -1.01
CA GLU A 164 -2.95 -10.14 0.11
C GLU A 164 -2.57 -11.49 0.70
N LEU A 165 -2.09 -12.44 -0.12
CA LEU A 165 -1.57 -13.72 0.36
C LEU A 165 -0.31 -13.51 1.21
N MET A 166 0.61 -12.67 0.76
CA MET A 166 1.81 -12.27 1.51
C MET A 166 1.42 -11.62 2.84
N THR A 167 0.51 -10.67 2.81
CA THR A 167 -0.03 -10.02 4.02
C THR A 167 -0.59 -11.04 5.01
N ALA A 168 -1.38 -11.99 4.53
CA ALA A 168 -1.95 -13.05 5.36
C ALA A 168 -0.86 -13.96 5.95
N ALA A 169 0.21 -14.27 5.18
CA ALA A 169 1.34 -15.07 5.67
C ALA A 169 2.11 -14.35 6.79
N VAL A 170 2.31 -13.03 6.66
CA VAL A 170 2.95 -12.22 7.71
C VAL A 170 2.08 -12.16 8.96
N VAL A 171 0.76 -12.00 8.82
CA VAL A 171 -0.17 -12.02 9.96
C VAL A 171 -0.16 -13.36 10.70
N ASP A 172 -0.23 -14.45 9.96
CA ASP A 172 -0.20 -15.81 10.53
C ASP A 172 1.11 -16.07 11.29
N TRP A 173 2.24 -15.69 10.70
CA TRP A 173 3.56 -15.77 11.31
C TRP A 173 3.68 -14.92 12.58
N ALA A 174 3.18 -13.69 12.55
CA ALA A 174 3.26 -12.75 13.65
C ALA A 174 2.38 -13.16 14.85
N ARG A 175 1.27 -13.85 14.60
CA ARG A 175 0.37 -14.36 15.67
C ARG A 175 1.02 -15.43 16.52
N GLU A 176 1.91 -16.23 15.95
CA GLU A 176 2.68 -17.27 16.66
C GLU A 176 3.79 -16.68 17.58
N ARG A 177 4.03 -15.37 17.52
CA ARG A 177 5.12 -14.68 18.22
C ARG A 177 4.58 -13.69 19.26
N GLU A 178 4.89 -13.95 20.52
CA GLU A 178 4.43 -13.09 21.62
C GLU A 178 5.13 -11.74 21.66
N ASP A 179 6.37 -11.66 21.15
CA ASP A 179 7.18 -10.44 21.07
C ASP A 179 6.73 -9.50 19.97
N VAL A 180 5.92 -9.95 18.99
CA VAL A 180 5.24 -9.07 18.02
C VAL A 180 4.02 -8.47 18.68
N ARG A 181 4.10 -7.19 19.01
CA ARG A 181 3.07 -6.47 19.77
C ARG A 181 1.98 -5.88 18.90
N ALA A 182 2.31 -5.46 17.68
CA ALA A 182 1.34 -5.03 16.68
C ALA A 182 1.90 -5.17 15.26
N LEU A 183 0.99 -5.26 14.31
CA LEU A 183 1.27 -5.33 12.88
C LEU A 183 0.29 -4.43 12.15
N LEU A 184 0.78 -3.56 11.30
CA LEU A 184 -0.07 -2.70 10.49
C LEU A 184 0.45 -2.57 9.05
N VAL A 185 -0.48 -2.47 8.10
CA VAL A 185 -0.21 -2.14 6.71
C VAL A 185 -0.46 -0.65 6.50
N VAL A 186 0.44 0.01 5.82
CA VAL A 186 0.36 1.42 5.43
C VAL A 186 0.56 1.57 3.93
N GLY A 187 0.71 2.79 3.45
CA GLY A 187 1.09 3.05 2.07
C GLY A 187 0.03 2.67 1.03
N SER A 188 0.47 2.17 -0.10
CA SER A 188 -0.37 1.90 -1.27
C SER A 188 -1.46 0.87 -1.01
N GLN A 189 -1.18 -0.14 -0.19
CA GLN A 189 -2.09 -1.25 0.13
C GLN A 189 -3.17 -0.91 1.17
N ALA A 190 -3.06 0.26 1.82
CA ALA A 190 -4.01 0.68 2.86
C ALA A 190 -4.81 1.93 2.49
N ARG A 191 -4.32 2.76 1.56
CA ARG A 191 -4.98 4.01 1.19
C ARG A 191 -6.23 3.80 0.35
N ALA A 192 -7.24 4.66 0.56
CA ALA A 192 -8.46 4.66 -0.24
C ALA A 192 -8.29 5.39 -1.59
N ASN A 193 -7.45 6.45 -1.59
CA ASN A 193 -7.14 7.23 -2.78
C ASN A 193 -6.00 6.57 -3.56
N VAL A 194 -6.15 6.44 -4.87
CA VAL A 194 -5.17 5.79 -5.74
C VAL A 194 -4.82 4.38 -5.20
N PRO A 195 -5.72 3.42 -5.38
CA PRO A 195 -5.52 2.05 -4.90
C PRO A 195 -4.23 1.44 -5.43
N ALA A 196 -3.69 0.48 -4.66
CA ALA A 196 -2.54 -0.29 -5.09
C ALA A 196 -2.81 -1.03 -6.40
N ASP A 197 -1.78 -1.18 -7.20
CA ASP A 197 -1.76 -2.03 -8.39
C ASP A 197 -0.70 -3.14 -8.25
N ARG A 198 -0.50 -3.92 -9.30
CA ARG A 198 0.46 -5.04 -9.30
C ARG A 198 1.94 -4.63 -9.16
N TRP A 199 2.24 -3.35 -9.25
CA TRP A 199 3.60 -2.80 -9.14
C TRP A 199 3.82 -2.07 -7.82
N SER A 200 2.77 -2.03 -7.00
CA SER A 200 2.82 -1.40 -5.71
C SER A 200 3.53 -2.30 -4.71
N ASP A 201 4.41 -1.70 -3.93
CA ASP A 201 5.02 -2.28 -2.73
C ASP A 201 3.99 -2.61 -1.64
N LEU A 202 4.43 -3.41 -0.69
CA LEU A 202 3.68 -3.74 0.51
C LEU A 202 4.46 -3.25 1.73
N ASP A 203 3.98 -2.18 2.34
CA ASP A 203 4.56 -1.63 3.57
C ASP A 203 3.91 -2.28 4.81
N VAL A 204 4.66 -3.10 5.56
CA VAL A 204 4.19 -3.79 6.75
C VAL A 204 5.03 -3.39 7.96
N ILE A 205 4.51 -2.50 8.78
CA ILE A 205 5.19 -2.07 10.00
C ILE A 205 5.05 -3.15 11.08
N LEU A 206 6.19 -3.65 11.56
CA LEU A 206 6.28 -4.55 12.71
C LEU A 206 6.61 -3.75 13.96
N ILE A 207 5.75 -3.85 14.98
CA ILE A 207 6.01 -3.31 16.29
C ILE A 207 6.30 -4.48 17.24
N VAL A 208 7.53 -4.55 17.70
CA VAL A 208 8.09 -5.67 18.47
C VAL A 208 8.67 -5.20 19.80
N ASP A 209 8.93 -6.12 20.71
CA ASP A 209 9.59 -5.79 21.98
C ASP A 209 11.04 -5.32 21.73
N ASP A 210 11.78 -6.04 20.89
CA ASP A 210 13.14 -5.68 20.45
C ASP A 210 13.27 -5.85 18.94
N PRO A 211 13.49 -4.77 18.17
CA PRO A 211 13.63 -4.83 16.72
C PRO A 211 15.01 -5.35 16.27
N GLU A 212 16.02 -5.35 17.13
CA GLU A 212 17.40 -5.66 16.75
C GLU A 212 17.57 -7.08 16.19
N PRO A 213 17.01 -8.15 16.79
CA PRO A 213 17.10 -9.50 16.25
C PRO A 213 16.50 -9.63 14.84
N TYR A 214 15.40 -8.91 14.56
CA TYR A 214 14.75 -8.90 13.24
C TYR A 214 15.57 -8.14 12.19
N ALA A 215 16.29 -7.14 12.62
CA ALA A 215 17.17 -6.38 11.75
C ALA A 215 18.46 -7.15 11.43
N GLU A 216 19.08 -7.80 12.41
CA GLU A 216 20.37 -8.50 12.23
C GLU A 216 20.25 -9.85 11.55
N ASP A 217 19.23 -10.66 11.90
CA ASP A 217 18.99 -11.97 11.30
C ASP A 217 17.78 -11.93 10.34
N PRO A 218 18.01 -11.94 9.02
CA PRO A 218 16.93 -11.93 8.04
C PRO A 218 16.29 -13.31 7.81
N SER A 219 16.59 -14.33 8.60
CA SER A 219 16.08 -15.68 8.36
C SER A 219 14.56 -15.77 8.36
N TRP A 220 13.89 -14.93 9.18
CA TRP A 220 12.45 -14.89 9.32
C TRP A 220 11.68 -14.49 8.04
N ILE A 221 12.31 -13.69 7.14
CA ILE A 221 11.63 -13.30 5.90
C ILE A 221 11.40 -14.50 4.95
N ARG A 222 12.13 -15.61 5.14
CA ARG A 222 11.98 -16.84 4.35
C ARG A 222 10.68 -17.60 4.65
N GLU A 223 10.05 -17.30 5.76
CA GLU A 223 8.73 -17.83 6.12
C GLU A 223 7.62 -17.39 5.13
N PHE A 224 7.86 -16.32 4.39
CA PHE A 224 6.88 -15.74 3.45
C PHE A 224 7.18 -16.08 1.99
N GLY A 225 8.37 -16.61 1.70
CA GLY A 225 8.82 -16.95 0.36
C GLY A 225 10.33 -16.90 0.22
N GLN A 226 10.82 -17.18 -0.96
CA GLN A 226 12.25 -17.13 -1.26
C GLN A 226 12.64 -15.68 -1.60
N PRO A 227 13.51 -15.03 -0.79
CA PRO A 227 14.01 -13.70 -1.12
C PRO A 227 15.05 -13.76 -2.24
N VAL A 228 14.91 -12.91 -3.24
CA VAL A 228 15.92 -12.63 -4.28
C VAL A 228 16.92 -11.61 -3.77
N LEU A 229 16.42 -10.58 -3.09
CA LEU A 229 17.21 -9.47 -2.59
C LEU A 229 16.65 -9.01 -1.25
N THR A 230 17.53 -8.69 -0.31
CA THR A 230 17.17 -8.03 0.94
C THR A 230 18.31 -7.14 1.45
N PHE A 231 17.96 -6.02 2.03
CA PHE A 231 18.90 -5.12 2.71
C PHE A 231 18.20 -4.34 3.81
N LEU A 232 19.00 -3.71 4.68
CA LEU A 232 18.50 -2.77 5.69
C LEU A 232 18.70 -1.34 5.21
N GLU A 233 17.71 -0.51 5.45
CA GLU A 233 17.74 0.92 5.24
C GLU A 233 17.32 1.66 6.52
N ASP A 234 17.86 2.86 6.74
CA ASP A 234 17.41 3.72 7.84
C ASP A 234 16.19 4.53 7.39
N THR A 235 15.13 4.49 8.17
CA THR A 235 13.94 5.32 7.92
C THR A 235 14.19 6.77 8.31
N PRO A 236 13.43 7.74 7.77
CA PRO A 236 13.55 9.15 8.15
C PRO A 236 13.33 9.43 9.65
N VAL A 237 12.67 8.51 10.37
CA VAL A 237 12.43 8.62 11.81
C VAL A 237 13.48 7.87 12.64
N GLY A 238 14.58 7.42 12.02
CA GLY A 238 15.70 6.80 12.70
C GLY A 238 15.46 5.35 13.14
N GLN A 239 14.46 4.68 12.57
CA GLN A 239 14.24 3.25 12.73
C GLN A 239 14.82 2.50 11.53
N ARG A 240 15.06 1.20 11.67
CA ARG A 240 15.53 0.38 10.57
C ARG A 240 14.36 -0.25 9.82
N GLU A 241 14.53 -0.41 8.53
CA GLU A 241 13.58 -1.03 7.63
C GLU A 241 14.26 -2.16 6.86
N ARG A 242 13.65 -3.35 6.87
CA ARG A 242 14.09 -4.49 6.08
C ARG A 242 13.33 -4.49 4.76
N ARG A 243 14.01 -4.22 3.66
CA ARG A 243 13.45 -4.33 2.31
C ARG A 243 13.70 -5.69 1.72
N VAL A 244 12.70 -6.27 1.07
CA VAL A 244 12.76 -7.62 0.52
C VAL A 244 12.06 -7.68 -0.81
N LEU A 245 12.77 -8.12 -1.86
CA LEU A 245 12.17 -8.53 -3.11
C LEU A 245 12.12 -10.06 -3.15
N TYR A 246 10.92 -10.62 -3.34
CA TYR A 246 10.69 -12.06 -3.41
C TYR A 246 10.71 -12.61 -4.84
N GLU A 247 11.02 -13.90 -5.03
CA GLU A 247 10.96 -14.58 -6.35
C GLU A 247 9.56 -14.52 -6.98
N SER A 248 8.52 -14.44 -6.17
CA SER A 248 7.13 -14.28 -6.61
C SER A 248 6.83 -12.90 -7.19
N GLY A 249 7.75 -11.93 -7.01
CA GLY A 249 7.70 -10.58 -7.54
C GLY A 249 7.13 -9.54 -6.58
N GLU A 250 6.75 -9.93 -5.36
CA GLU A 250 6.34 -9.00 -4.31
C GLU A 250 7.57 -8.26 -3.77
N ASP A 251 7.44 -6.93 -3.67
CA ASP A 251 8.35 -6.01 -2.99
C ASP A 251 7.74 -5.65 -1.65
N VAL A 252 8.43 -5.98 -0.56
CA VAL A 252 7.90 -5.82 0.80
C VAL A 252 8.88 -5.06 1.67
N ASP A 253 8.38 -4.00 2.26
CA ASP A 253 9.11 -3.17 3.22
C ASP A 253 8.60 -3.46 4.63
N PHE A 254 9.54 -3.82 5.51
CA PHE A 254 9.29 -4.10 6.92
C PHE A 254 9.98 -3.06 7.81
N PRO A 255 9.36 -1.89 8.06
CA PRO A 255 9.82 -0.98 9.10
C PRO A 255 9.70 -1.64 10.48
N LEU A 256 10.80 -1.64 11.24
CA LEU A 256 10.93 -2.32 12.52
C LEU A 256 10.89 -1.29 13.65
N PHE A 257 9.85 -1.33 14.48
CA PHE A 257 9.68 -0.41 15.59
C PHE A 257 9.66 -1.16 16.92
N SER A 258 10.29 -0.60 17.94
CA SER A 258 10.01 -1.00 19.30
C SER A 258 8.73 -0.33 19.82
N VAL A 259 8.10 -0.92 20.83
CA VAL A 259 6.94 -0.30 21.50
C VAL A 259 7.28 1.11 22.02
N THR A 260 8.50 1.34 22.47
CA THR A 260 8.96 2.64 22.96
C THR A 260 9.17 3.66 21.83
N ALA A 261 9.43 3.21 20.61
CA ALA A 261 9.60 4.10 19.45
C ALA A 261 8.26 4.62 18.88
N LEU A 262 7.12 4.11 19.35
CA LEU A 262 5.80 4.59 18.92
C LEU A 262 5.57 6.07 19.23
N GLU A 263 6.17 6.60 20.29
CA GLU A 263 6.07 8.03 20.62
C GLU A 263 6.68 8.91 19.50
N LEU A 264 7.75 8.44 18.83
CA LEU A 264 8.36 9.15 17.72
C LEU A 264 7.42 9.18 16.49
N LEU A 265 6.72 8.07 16.24
CA LEU A 265 5.73 7.99 15.19
C LEU A 265 4.55 8.91 15.47
N GLU A 266 4.09 8.97 16.72
CA GLU A 266 2.98 9.84 17.15
C GLU A 266 3.32 11.33 17.07
N GLN A 267 4.57 11.71 17.23
CA GLN A 267 5.05 13.09 17.14
C GLN A 267 5.45 13.51 15.72
N SER A 268 5.47 12.58 14.76
CA SER A 268 5.89 12.84 13.40
C SER A 268 4.75 13.35 12.53
N GLU A 269 4.86 14.56 12.00
CA GLU A 269 3.92 15.12 11.02
C GLU A 269 3.83 14.24 9.77
N ASN A 270 4.96 13.69 9.31
CA ASN A 270 4.99 12.79 8.17
C ASN A 270 4.20 11.51 8.43
N ALA A 271 4.30 10.95 9.65
CA ALA A 271 3.51 9.79 10.03
C ALA A 271 2.01 10.11 10.09
N ALA A 272 1.63 11.28 10.61
CA ALA A 272 0.24 11.73 10.62
C ALA A 272 -0.32 11.82 9.19
N HIS A 273 0.43 12.41 8.26
CA HIS A 273 0.02 12.49 6.84
C HIS A 273 -0.08 11.12 6.17
N LEU A 274 0.86 10.20 6.46
CA LEU A 274 0.83 8.84 5.94
C LEU A 274 -0.42 8.11 6.45
N LEU A 275 -0.67 8.15 7.75
CA LEU A 275 -1.80 7.48 8.41
C LEU A 275 -3.15 8.07 7.98
N ALA A 276 -3.24 9.37 7.76
CA ALA A 276 -4.46 10.02 7.28
C ALA A 276 -4.87 9.56 5.87
N ARG A 277 -3.93 9.08 5.06
CA ARG A 277 -4.21 8.48 3.74
C ARG A 277 -4.81 7.09 3.83
N GLY A 278 -4.59 6.39 4.93
CA GLY A 278 -5.11 5.06 5.24
C GLY A 278 -4.06 4.15 5.87
N TYR A 279 -4.52 3.34 6.78
CA TYR A 279 -3.76 2.27 7.41
C TYR A 279 -4.71 1.14 7.81
N ARG A 280 -4.17 -0.05 8.05
CA ARG A 280 -4.91 -1.21 8.54
C ARG A 280 -4.13 -1.87 9.65
N VAL A 281 -4.68 -1.88 10.86
CA VAL A 281 -4.09 -2.63 11.98
C VAL A 281 -4.55 -4.08 11.87
N LEU A 282 -3.63 -5.02 11.74
CA LEU A 282 -3.89 -6.44 11.53
C LEU A 282 -3.65 -7.28 12.78
N ILE A 283 -2.77 -6.81 13.66
CA ILE A 283 -2.55 -7.35 15.00
C ILE A 283 -2.43 -6.16 15.94
N ASP A 284 -3.16 -6.20 17.05
CA ASP A 284 -3.13 -5.15 18.07
C ASP A 284 -3.17 -5.76 19.48
N ARG A 285 -2.00 -5.84 20.12
CA ARG A 285 -1.86 -6.32 21.52
C ARG A 285 -1.55 -5.18 22.50
N ILE A 286 -1.57 -3.92 22.01
CA ILE A 286 -1.14 -2.72 22.76
C ILE A 286 -2.08 -1.53 22.59
N ALA A 287 -3.31 -1.75 22.13
CA ALA A 287 -4.30 -0.71 21.83
C ALA A 287 -3.75 0.35 20.82
N LEU A 288 -3.02 -0.11 19.81
CA LEU A 288 -2.39 0.74 18.80
C LEU A 288 -3.43 1.45 17.93
N ALA A 289 -4.52 0.76 17.58
CA ALA A 289 -5.54 1.30 16.66
C ALA A 289 -6.12 2.63 17.17
N GLU A 290 -6.40 2.75 18.47
CA GLU A 290 -6.89 3.99 19.08
C GLU A 290 -5.84 5.12 19.04
N ARG A 291 -4.56 4.77 19.21
CA ARG A 291 -3.44 5.72 19.18
C ARG A 291 -3.30 6.28 17.76
N LEU A 292 -3.24 5.40 16.75
CA LEU A 292 -3.10 5.78 15.35
C LEU A 292 -4.30 6.59 14.85
N ALA A 293 -5.51 6.28 15.29
CA ALA A 293 -6.70 7.05 14.94
C ALA A 293 -6.57 8.52 15.41
N ARG A 294 -6.00 8.76 16.59
CA ARG A 294 -5.73 10.14 17.07
C ARG A 294 -4.68 10.84 16.24
N VAL A 295 -3.60 10.13 15.86
CA VAL A 295 -2.52 10.69 15.03
C VAL A 295 -3.05 11.02 13.63
N ALA A 296 -3.79 10.13 13.01
CA ALA A 296 -4.39 10.34 11.70
C ALA A 296 -5.38 11.51 11.69
N ALA A 297 -6.21 11.63 12.76
CA ALA A 297 -7.16 12.72 12.90
C ALA A 297 -6.50 14.09 13.15
N ALA A 298 -5.28 14.11 13.68
CA ALA A 298 -4.49 15.31 13.87
C ALA A 298 -3.77 15.78 12.60
N SER A 299 -3.83 15.00 11.51
CA SER A 299 -3.24 15.38 10.23
C SER A 299 -3.99 16.56 9.64
N GLU A 300 -3.31 17.68 9.52
CA GLU A 300 -3.79 18.85 8.80
C GLU A 300 -3.06 18.93 7.45
N GLN A 301 -3.70 19.53 6.46
CA GLN A 301 -2.96 19.88 5.25
C GLN A 301 -1.80 20.81 5.64
N PRO A 302 -0.61 20.65 5.04
CA PRO A 302 0.50 21.56 5.31
C PRO A 302 0.02 23.00 5.14
N PRO A 303 0.30 23.89 6.11
CA PRO A 303 -0.11 25.28 5.99
C PRO A 303 0.50 25.90 4.72
N PRO A 304 -0.15 26.91 4.13
CA PRO A 304 0.46 27.63 3.03
C PRO A 304 1.82 28.20 3.48
N PRO A 305 2.79 28.33 2.56
CA PRO A 305 4.09 28.90 2.89
C PRO A 305 3.94 30.32 3.42
N THR A 306 4.83 30.73 4.30
CA THR A 306 4.95 32.14 4.69
C THR A 306 5.80 32.91 3.67
N GLN A 307 5.73 34.25 3.70
CA GLN A 307 6.64 35.12 2.91
C GLN A 307 8.12 34.75 3.16
N ARG A 308 8.48 34.39 4.42
CA ARG A 308 9.83 34.00 4.79
C ARG A 308 10.24 32.69 4.10
N ASP A 309 9.38 31.68 4.12
CA ASP A 309 9.65 30.37 3.49
C ASP A 309 9.81 30.53 2.00
N PHE A 310 8.93 31.34 1.38
CA PHE A 310 9.01 31.65 -0.04
C PHE A 310 10.31 32.35 -0.43
N THR A 311 10.71 33.38 0.33
CA THR A 311 11.97 34.09 0.11
C THR A 311 13.19 33.18 0.33
N GLN A 312 13.15 32.31 1.34
CA GLN A 312 14.22 31.36 1.62
C GLN A 312 14.37 30.35 0.50
N LEU A 313 13.28 29.79 0.00
CA LEU A 313 13.27 28.85 -1.12
C LEU A 313 13.83 29.48 -2.40
N ALA A 314 13.41 30.72 -2.71
CA ALA A 314 13.94 31.49 -3.83
C ALA A 314 15.45 31.76 -3.72
N SER A 315 15.89 32.17 -2.53
CA SER A 315 17.31 32.42 -2.28
C SER A 315 18.17 31.16 -2.44
N ASP A 316 17.68 30.03 -1.94
CA ASP A 316 18.34 28.72 -2.08
C ASP A 316 18.44 28.32 -3.55
N PHE A 317 17.36 28.44 -4.32
CA PHE A 317 17.35 28.13 -5.75
C PHE A 317 18.37 28.98 -6.52
N TRP A 318 18.32 30.29 -6.35
CA TRP A 318 19.21 31.21 -7.08
C TRP A 318 20.67 31.06 -6.69
N TYR A 319 20.95 30.78 -5.40
CA TYR A 319 22.30 30.43 -4.96
C TYR A 319 22.86 29.23 -5.73
N HIS A 320 22.06 28.16 -5.84
CA HIS A 320 22.49 26.94 -6.51
C HIS A 320 22.50 27.06 -8.03
N ALA A 321 21.71 27.95 -8.62
CA ALA A 321 21.83 28.29 -10.04
C ALA A 321 23.22 28.93 -10.33
N LEU A 322 23.62 29.91 -9.53
CA LEU A 322 24.95 30.53 -9.63
C LEU A 322 26.06 29.52 -9.31
N TRP A 323 25.88 28.68 -8.31
CA TRP A 323 26.85 27.63 -7.95
C TRP A 323 27.03 26.62 -9.09
N SER A 324 25.94 26.14 -9.69
CA SER A 324 25.98 25.21 -10.84
C SER A 324 26.66 25.85 -12.04
N ALA A 325 26.38 27.11 -12.34
CA ALA A 325 27.06 27.85 -13.39
C ALA A 325 28.58 27.90 -13.16
N LYS A 326 29.04 28.21 -11.92
CA LYS A 326 30.46 28.19 -11.58
C LYS A 326 31.10 26.82 -11.73
N LYS A 327 30.41 25.76 -11.33
CA LYS A 327 30.88 24.38 -11.50
C LYS A 327 31.01 24.01 -12.97
N LEU A 328 30.02 24.35 -13.77
CA LEU A 328 30.04 24.11 -15.21
C LEU A 328 31.18 24.86 -15.90
N ARG A 329 31.41 26.14 -15.54
CA ARG A 329 32.52 26.95 -16.05
C ARG A 329 33.89 26.35 -15.73
N ARG A 330 34.02 25.66 -14.61
CA ARG A 330 35.26 24.97 -14.19
C ARG A 330 35.44 23.60 -14.83
N GLY A 331 34.52 23.15 -15.69
CA GLY A 331 34.54 21.82 -16.28
C GLY A 331 34.05 20.70 -15.36
N GLU A 332 33.49 21.02 -14.20
CA GLU A 332 32.93 20.07 -13.25
C GLU A 332 31.52 19.65 -13.67
N VAL A 333 31.38 19.06 -14.86
CA VAL A 333 30.07 18.78 -15.51
C VAL A 333 29.20 17.84 -14.68
N PHE A 334 29.78 16.78 -14.09
CA PHE A 334 29.03 15.83 -13.24
C PHE A 334 28.42 16.53 -12.04
N THR A 335 29.22 17.36 -11.36
CA THR A 335 28.80 18.11 -10.16
C THR A 335 27.71 19.13 -10.50
N ALA A 336 27.88 19.87 -11.61
CA ALA A 336 26.88 20.84 -12.09
C ALA A 336 25.56 20.17 -12.45
N LYS A 337 25.62 19.06 -13.21
CA LYS A 337 24.45 18.29 -13.60
C LYS A 337 23.73 17.67 -12.40
N GLY A 338 24.48 17.10 -11.44
CA GLY A 338 23.92 16.54 -10.21
C GLY A 338 23.15 17.58 -9.38
N CYS A 339 23.69 18.82 -9.30
CA CYS A 339 22.97 19.91 -8.68
C CYS A 339 21.73 20.34 -9.48
N LEU A 340 21.86 20.50 -10.79
CA LEU A 340 20.77 20.92 -11.67
C LEU A 340 19.60 19.92 -11.67
N ASP A 341 19.87 18.65 -11.96
CA ASP A 341 18.80 17.65 -12.16
C ASP A 341 18.36 16.95 -10.87
N GLY A 342 19.13 17.09 -9.79
CA GLY A 342 18.77 16.63 -8.46
C GLY A 342 18.33 17.80 -7.56
N TYR A 343 19.29 18.46 -6.93
CA TYR A 343 19.00 19.45 -5.88
C TYR A 343 18.06 20.58 -6.32
N MET A 344 18.34 21.23 -7.45
CA MET A 344 17.50 22.33 -7.93
C MET A 344 16.10 21.86 -8.34
N LYS A 345 15.97 20.61 -8.84
CA LYS A 345 14.67 20.04 -9.17
C LYS A 345 13.83 19.74 -7.91
N THR A 346 14.44 19.32 -6.80
CA THR A 346 13.69 19.21 -5.52
C THR A 346 13.16 20.56 -5.04
N ARG A 347 13.95 21.66 -5.20
CA ARG A 347 13.44 23.01 -4.89
C ARG A 347 12.30 23.42 -5.82
N LEU A 348 12.42 23.07 -7.09
CA LEU A 348 11.37 23.31 -8.09
C LEU A 348 10.08 22.54 -7.78
N VAL A 349 10.17 21.28 -7.34
CA VAL A 349 9.00 20.50 -6.91
C VAL A 349 8.28 21.20 -5.75
N THR A 350 9.01 21.69 -4.74
CA THR A 350 8.41 22.47 -3.65
C THR A 350 7.66 23.70 -4.16
N LEU A 351 8.24 24.44 -5.12
CA LEU A 351 7.57 25.59 -5.71
C LEU A 351 6.32 25.18 -6.53
N LEU A 352 6.39 24.09 -7.27
CA LEU A 352 5.25 23.51 -8.00
C LEU A 352 4.11 23.10 -7.06
N GLU A 353 4.42 22.53 -5.90
CA GLU A 353 3.43 22.20 -4.86
C GLU A 353 2.74 23.46 -4.33
N TRP A 354 3.49 24.50 -4.04
CA TRP A 354 2.95 25.78 -3.59
C TRP A 354 2.12 26.46 -4.68
N HIS A 355 2.59 26.43 -5.92
CA HIS A 355 1.87 26.93 -7.09
C HIS A 355 0.52 26.21 -7.28
N ALA A 356 0.52 24.89 -7.27
CA ALA A 356 -0.69 24.10 -7.43
C ALA A 356 -1.72 24.39 -6.32
N ARG A 357 -1.27 24.47 -5.06
CA ARG A 357 -2.13 24.81 -3.92
C ARG A 357 -2.58 26.28 -3.92
N ALA A 358 -1.82 27.18 -4.49
CA ALA A 358 -2.24 28.57 -4.68
C ALA A 358 -3.35 28.72 -5.73
N ILE A 359 -3.45 27.73 -6.66
CA ILE A 359 -4.54 27.64 -7.64
C ILE A 359 -5.76 26.94 -7.03
N ASP A 360 -5.55 25.78 -6.43
CA ASP A 360 -6.58 24.98 -5.78
C ASP A 360 -6.05 24.48 -4.42
N PRO A 361 -6.48 25.09 -3.31
CA PRO A 361 -6.05 24.68 -1.97
C PRO A 361 -6.42 23.26 -1.58
N SER A 362 -7.35 22.62 -2.30
CA SER A 362 -7.79 21.25 -2.02
C SER A 362 -6.94 20.18 -2.73
N VAL A 363 -6.04 20.58 -3.63
CA VAL A 363 -5.23 19.66 -4.41
C VAL A 363 -4.28 18.86 -3.51
N ASP A 364 -4.27 17.56 -3.69
CA ASP A 364 -3.29 16.68 -3.05
C ASP A 364 -2.02 16.61 -3.90
N THR A 365 -0.99 17.32 -3.50
CA THR A 365 0.31 17.35 -4.18
C THR A 365 1.21 16.18 -3.79
N TRP A 366 0.74 15.31 -2.89
CA TRP A 366 1.53 14.19 -2.39
C TRP A 366 2.84 14.66 -1.71
N HIS A 367 3.91 13.90 -1.89
CA HIS A 367 5.26 14.24 -1.43
C HIS A 367 6.28 13.89 -2.54
N ASP A 368 7.41 14.57 -2.55
CA ASP A 368 8.56 14.31 -3.42
C ASP A 368 8.22 14.22 -4.92
N GLY A 369 7.23 14.99 -5.38
CA GLY A 369 6.80 15.00 -6.77
C GLY A 369 6.02 13.76 -7.21
N ARG A 370 5.56 12.91 -6.29
CA ARG A 370 4.75 11.73 -6.62
C ARG A 370 3.48 12.16 -7.35
N PHE A 371 3.18 11.53 -8.48
CA PHE A 371 2.06 11.87 -9.37
C PHE A 371 2.05 13.32 -9.86
N LEU A 372 3.22 13.93 -10.01
CA LEU A 372 3.41 15.31 -10.49
C LEU A 372 2.57 15.59 -11.76
N GLU A 373 2.50 14.63 -12.66
CA GLU A 373 1.77 14.70 -13.93
C GLU A 373 0.24 14.83 -13.76
N ARG A 374 -0.28 14.59 -12.54
CA ARG A 374 -1.72 14.68 -12.26
C ARG A 374 -2.12 16.01 -11.61
N TRP A 375 -1.19 16.65 -10.90
CA TRP A 375 -1.53 17.81 -10.09
C TRP A 375 -0.79 19.10 -10.48
N ALA A 376 0.35 19.01 -11.17
CA ALA A 376 1.06 20.22 -11.61
C ALA A 376 0.39 20.86 -12.83
N ASP A 377 0.63 22.15 -13.00
CA ASP A 377 0.16 22.90 -14.19
C ASP A 377 0.73 22.29 -15.48
N PRO A 378 -0.10 22.06 -16.53
CA PRO A 378 0.37 21.46 -17.77
C PRO A 378 1.45 22.26 -18.48
N GLY A 379 1.43 23.60 -18.37
CA GLY A 379 2.47 24.46 -18.95
C GLY A 379 3.79 24.32 -18.22
N ALA A 380 3.73 24.19 -16.88
CA ALA A 380 4.91 23.92 -16.05
C ALA A 380 5.51 22.53 -16.36
N LEU A 381 4.68 21.50 -16.56
CA LEU A 381 5.15 20.17 -16.96
C LEU A 381 5.85 20.20 -18.32
N ALA A 382 5.29 20.87 -19.32
CA ALA A 382 5.91 21.02 -20.63
C ALA A 382 7.25 21.80 -20.60
N ALA A 383 7.37 22.74 -19.67
CA ALA A 383 8.64 23.44 -19.42
C ALA A 383 9.63 22.58 -18.65
N LEU A 384 9.17 21.79 -17.68
CA LEU A 384 10.00 20.86 -16.91
C LEU A 384 10.65 19.81 -17.80
N GLU A 385 9.95 19.28 -18.79
CA GLU A 385 10.48 18.34 -19.78
C GLU A 385 11.75 18.91 -20.46
N LYS A 386 11.74 20.20 -20.79
CA LYS A 386 12.90 20.88 -21.40
C LYS A 386 14.01 21.19 -20.42
N ALA A 387 13.71 21.24 -19.12
CA ALA A 387 14.64 21.62 -18.09
C ALA A 387 15.62 20.52 -17.66
N PHE A 388 15.41 19.26 -18.07
CA PHE A 388 16.37 18.17 -17.88
C PHE A 388 17.46 18.19 -18.95
N ALA A 389 18.68 17.82 -18.57
CA ALA A 389 19.85 17.89 -19.44
C ALA A 389 20.49 16.52 -19.69
N HIS A 390 21.01 16.29 -20.90
CA HIS A 390 21.94 15.20 -21.15
C HIS A 390 23.31 15.48 -20.49
N TYR A 391 24.16 14.46 -20.38
CA TYR A 391 25.52 14.62 -19.85
C TYR A 391 26.46 15.22 -20.93
N ASP A 392 26.22 16.48 -21.23
CA ASP A 392 26.98 17.30 -22.15
C ASP A 392 27.06 18.74 -21.61
N VAL A 393 28.20 19.38 -21.73
CA VAL A 393 28.44 20.72 -21.14
C VAL A 393 27.49 21.77 -21.67
N ARG A 394 27.17 21.74 -22.98
CA ARG A 394 26.25 22.70 -23.61
C ARG A 394 24.81 22.40 -23.22
N ASP A 395 24.46 21.11 -23.16
CA ASP A 395 23.12 20.71 -22.79
C ASP A 395 22.82 20.95 -21.29
N VAL A 396 23.82 20.77 -20.41
CA VAL A 396 23.71 21.17 -18.99
C VAL A 396 23.52 22.69 -18.87
N ALA A 397 24.23 23.49 -19.68
CA ALA A 397 24.00 24.93 -19.73
C ALA A 397 22.59 25.30 -20.20
N ARG A 398 22.10 24.65 -21.27
CA ARG A 398 20.72 24.82 -21.75
C ARG A 398 19.71 24.44 -20.65
N GLY A 399 19.86 23.27 -20.05
CA GLY A 399 18.97 22.81 -18.96
C GLY A 399 18.97 23.75 -17.76
N LEU A 400 20.12 24.38 -17.44
CA LEU A 400 20.20 25.37 -16.39
C LEU A 400 19.32 26.60 -16.72
N TRP A 401 19.42 27.12 -17.95
CA TRP A 401 18.62 28.27 -18.38
C TRP A 401 17.13 27.93 -18.49
N GLU A 402 16.76 26.78 -19.01
CA GLU A 402 15.35 26.31 -19.02
C GLU A 402 14.81 26.18 -17.59
N THR A 403 15.62 25.68 -16.64
CA THR A 403 15.22 25.57 -15.23
C THR A 403 15.03 26.94 -14.59
N ILE A 404 15.89 27.92 -14.90
CA ILE A 404 15.76 29.31 -14.43
C ILE A 404 14.51 29.96 -14.99
N ASP A 405 14.22 29.79 -16.26
CA ASP A 405 13.02 30.37 -16.90
C ASP A 405 11.73 29.78 -16.29
N LEU A 406 11.68 28.46 -16.12
CA LEU A 406 10.55 27.80 -15.48
C LEU A 406 10.38 28.27 -14.02
N TRP A 407 11.48 28.32 -13.26
CA TRP A 407 11.47 28.80 -11.89
C TRP A 407 10.89 30.20 -11.78
N GLN A 408 11.42 31.14 -12.57
CA GLN A 408 11.02 32.53 -12.52
C GLN A 408 9.54 32.72 -12.82
N GLY A 409 9.03 32.06 -13.86
CA GLY A 409 7.61 32.12 -14.20
C GLY A 409 6.72 31.60 -13.08
N LEU A 410 7.09 30.48 -12.47
CA LEU A 410 6.35 29.90 -11.33
C LEU A 410 6.44 30.79 -10.09
N GLU A 411 7.63 31.32 -9.80
CA GLU A 411 7.87 32.20 -8.65
C GLU A 411 7.01 33.47 -8.73
N GLU A 412 6.98 34.14 -9.90
CA GLU A 412 6.16 35.34 -10.14
C GLU A 412 4.66 35.06 -10.02
N GLU A 413 4.20 33.96 -10.61
CA GLU A 413 2.78 33.58 -10.54
C GLU A 413 2.36 33.17 -9.13
N THR A 414 3.18 32.37 -8.44
CA THR A 414 2.90 31.93 -7.07
C THR A 414 2.89 33.10 -6.11
N ALA A 415 3.86 34.02 -6.22
CA ALA A 415 3.91 35.24 -5.43
C ALA A 415 2.66 36.10 -5.63
N SER A 416 2.26 36.29 -6.90
CA SER A 416 1.04 37.07 -7.23
C SER A 416 -0.23 36.45 -6.60
N ARG A 417 -0.37 35.12 -6.63
CA ARG A 417 -1.53 34.41 -6.08
C ARG A 417 -1.58 34.43 -4.56
N LEU A 418 -0.43 34.31 -3.90
CA LEU A 418 -0.31 34.28 -2.44
C LEU A 418 -0.19 35.69 -1.82
N GLY A 419 -0.07 36.75 -2.64
CA GLY A 419 0.12 38.13 -2.18
C GLY A 419 1.51 38.36 -1.59
N PHE A 420 2.53 37.63 -2.08
CA PHE A 420 3.91 37.76 -1.63
C PHE A 420 4.70 38.78 -2.48
N GLU A 421 5.74 39.35 -1.88
CA GLU A 421 6.70 40.18 -2.56
C GLU A 421 7.86 39.34 -3.13
N LEU A 422 8.31 39.71 -4.34
CA LEU A 422 9.53 39.18 -4.90
C LEU A 422 10.72 39.88 -4.28
N ALA A 423 11.43 39.22 -3.37
CA ALA A 423 12.50 39.82 -2.58
C ALA A 423 13.85 39.89 -3.32
N LEU A 424 13.98 39.24 -4.49
CA LEU A 424 15.23 39.12 -5.21
C LEU A 424 15.22 39.90 -6.53
N ASP A 425 16.36 40.47 -6.91
CA ASP A 425 16.56 41.14 -8.19
C ASP A 425 16.87 40.11 -9.27
N HIS A 426 15.84 39.56 -9.90
CA HIS A 426 15.97 38.55 -10.94
C HIS A 426 16.83 39.02 -12.14
N PRO A 427 16.66 40.25 -12.67
CA PRO A 427 17.55 40.78 -13.70
C PRO A 427 19.03 40.72 -13.33
N ASP A 428 19.42 41.13 -12.12
CA ASP A 428 20.82 41.08 -11.66
C ASP A 428 21.31 39.62 -11.52
N LEU A 429 20.49 38.74 -10.94
CA LEU A 429 20.86 37.32 -10.78
C LEU A 429 21.04 36.62 -12.13
N ARG A 430 20.13 36.83 -13.07
CA ARG A 430 20.26 36.32 -14.46
C ARG A 430 21.50 36.86 -15.14
N ARG A 431 21.79 38.14 -15.00
CA ARG A 431 23.03 38.74 -15.53
C ARG A 431 24.28 38.07 -14.98
N ARG A 432 24.35 37.81 -13.67
CA ARG A 432 25.46 37.09 -13.02
C ARG A 432 25.61 35.66 -13.52
N VAL A 433 24.51 34.93 -13.73
CA VAL A 433 24.60 33.61 -14.34
C VAL A 433 25.11 33.70 -15.76
N ALA A 434 24.63 34.66 -16.57
CA ALA A 434 25.05 34.86 -17.97
C ALA A 434 26.57 35.24 -18.09
N GLU A 435 27.09 35.98 -17.16
CA GLU A 435 28.55 36.31 -17.10
C GLU A 435 29.43 35.06 -16.89
N ILE A 436 28.89 34.03 -16.19
CA ILE A 436 29.62 32.79 -15.93
C ILE A 436 29.37 31.77 -17.04
N VAL A 437 28.11 31.57 -17.41
CA VAL A 437 27.64 30.60 -18.40
C VAL A 437 26.64 31.30 -19.31
N PRO A 438 27.07 31.81 -20.50
CA PRO A 438 26.16 32.40 -21.46
C PRO A 438 25.04 31.42 -21.84
N ASP A 439 23.84 31.96 -22.12
CA ASP A 439 22.72 31.16 -22.57
C ASP A 439 23.00 30.55 -23.96
N PRO A 440 23.14 29.23 -24.07
CA PRO A 440 23.49 28.60 -25.35
C PRO A 440 22.38 28.66 -26.41
N ARG A 441 21.16 29.00 -26.02
CA ARG A 441 20.03 29.18 -26.95
C ARG A 441 20.15 30.47 -27.75
N HIS A 442 20.91 31.45 -27.25
CA HIS A 442 21.10 32.77 -27.84
C HIS A 442 22.56 33.07 -28.25
N ALA A 443 23.48 32.19 -27.89
CA ALA A 443 24.92 32.42 -28.16
C ALA A 443 25.46 31.46 -29.22
N SER A 444 26.02 31.99 -30.30
CA SER A 444 26.84 31.25 -31.28
C SER A 444 28.23 30.93 -30.78
N THR A 445 28.56 31.24 -29.53
CA THR A 445 29.91 31.21 -29.00
C THR A 445 30.31 29.82 -28.52
N VAL A 446 31.40 29.34 -29.07
CA VAL A 446 32.09 28.08 -28.75
C VAL A 446 32.59 28.11 -27.29
N TRP A 447 32.15 27.14 -26.48
CA TRP A 447 32.77 26.80 -25.19
C TRP A 447 34.20 26.30 -25.48
N GLN A 448 35.22 27.08 -25.17
CA GLN A 448 36.63 26.65 -25.09
C GLN A 448 37.00 26.31 -23.65
#